data_ed5f12bf00d9785e3087cf737aea55ae
#
_entry.id   ed5f12bf00d9785e3087cf737aea55ae
#
_cell.length_a   1.000
_cell.length_b   1.000
_cell.length_c   1.000
_cell.angle_alpha   90.00
_cell.angle_beta   90.00
_cell.angle_gamma   90.00
#
_symmetry.space_group_name_H-M   'P 1'
#
loop_
_entity.id
_entity.type
_entity.pdbx_description
1 polymer ?
#
loop_
_entity_poly.entity_id
_entity_poly.type
_entity_poly.pdbx_seq_one_letter_code
_entity_poly.pdbx_strand_id
1 'polypeptide(L)'
;MIYTVSDKNFHELELMENLIKNLGIKRFFIQVIGMRGKSSKNSGNHQVSKKNWLATIPKVAQNIAAHGIIVSYPKVFLDDNEIFQCAGNVADNYFIFPNGRVYQCPICEDFAMHSFEIRQNRLISTPKINEQDLFNLTIPEGCVMNKMIQPKNLSYKKNGTPEYKIACCMLKEEMSIEPPHTTIE
;
A
#
# COMPACT_ATOMS: atom_id res chain seq x y z
N MET A 1 -8.21 -7.74 12.03
CA MET A 1 -8.98 -6.49 11.83
C MET A 1 -8.26 -5.63 10.83
N ILE A 2 -8.99 -4.88 9.97
CA ILE A 2 -8.43 -3.91 9.01
C ILE A 2 -9.02 -2.54 9.32
N TYR A 3 -8.16 -1.51 9.35
CA TYR A 3 -8.56 -0.12 9.51
C TYR A 3 -8.02 0.73 8.37
N THR A 4 -8.91 1.29 7.55
CA THR A 4 -8.51 2.13 6.41
C THR A 4 -8.40 3.58 6.84
N VAL A 5 -7.20 4.14 6.71
CA VAL A 5 -6.84 5.49 7.18
C VAL A 5 -6.94 6.51 6.06
N SER A 6 -7.54 7.63 6.37
CA SER A 6 -7.62 8.85 5.56
C SER A 6 -7.26 10.06 6.42
N ASP A 7 -7.18 11.25 5.80
CA ASP A 7 -7.01 12.53 6.50
C ASP A 7 -8.11 12.83 7.53
N LYS A 8 -9.29 12.24 7.35
CA LYS A 8 -10.44 12.47 8.25
C LYS A 8 -10.42 11.65 9.53
N ASN A 9 -9.84 10.44 9.48
CA ASN A 9 -9.94 9.49 10.59
C ASN A 9 -8.61 9.02 11.17
N PHE A 10 -7.47 9.51 10.67
CA PHE A 10 -6.16 9.03 11.15
C PHE A 10 -5.93 9.34 12.64
N HIS A 11 -6.55 10.38 13.18
CA HIS A 11 -6.49 10.74 14.60
C HIS A 11 -7.19 9.70 15.52
N GLU A 12 -8.10 8.90 14.97
CA GLU A 12 -8.79 7.84 15.72
C GLU A 12 -7.89 6.60 15.95
N LEU A 13 -6.76 6.51 15.25
CA LEU A 13 -5.85 5.36 15.40
C LEU A 13 -5.33 5.18 16.83
N GLU A 14 -5.16 6.27 17.58
CA GLU A 14 -4.74 6.19 18.98
C GLU A 14 -5.77 5.49 19.87
N LEU A 15 -7.04 5.49 19.47
CA LEU A 15 -8.13 4.80 20.16
C LEU A 15 -8.19 3.31 19.84
N MET A 16 -7.55 2.89 18.73
CA MET A 16 -7.60 1.52 18.25
C MET A 16 -6.93 0.53 19.19
N GLU A 17 -5.91 0.95 19.93
CA GLU A 17 -5.21 0.08 20.89
C GLU A 17 -6.17 -0.58 21.87
N ASN A 18 -7.00 0.23 22.54
CA ASN A 18 -7.98 -0.27 23.52
C ASN A 18 -9.05 -1.13 22.85
N LEU A 19 -9.55 -0.71 21.70
CA LEU A 19 -10.58 -1.45 20.97
C LEU A 19 -10.06 -2.85 20.54
N ILE A 20 -8.86 -2.91 19.99
CA ILE A 20 -8.24 -4.15 19.51
C ILE A 20 -8.01 -5.14 20.66
N LYS A 21 -7.52 -4.64 21.81
CA LYS A 21 -7.34 -5.44 23.03
C LYS A 21 -8.64 -6.00 23.55
N ASN A 22 -9.66 -5.15 23.68
CA ASN A 22 -10.99 -5.55 24.18
C ASN A 22 -11.68 -6.58 23.29
N LEU A 23 -11.44 -6.51 21.97
CA LEU A 23 -11.96 -7.47 20.99
C LEU A 23 -11.11 -8.74 20.85
N GLY A 24 -9.97 -8.86 21.53
CA GLY A 24 -9.08 -10.00 21.45
C GLY A 24 -8.45 -10.21 20.06
N ILE A 25 -8.26 -9.13 19.30
CA ILE A 25 -7.71 -9.17 17.94
C ILE A 25 -6.23 -9.59 18.01
N LYS A 26 -5.82 -10.53 17.16
CA LYS A 26 -4.44 -11.03 17.07
C LYS A 26 -3.64 -10.40 15.94
N ARG A 27 -4.31 -9.95 14.87
CA ARG A 27 -3.70 -9.29 13.72
C ARG A 27 -4.45 -8.02 13.37
N PHE A 28 -3.71 -6.91 13.26
CA PHE A 28 -4.24 -5.60 12.89
C PHE A 28 -3.54 -5.08 11.64
N PHE A 29 -4.32 -4.72 10.63
CA PHE A 29 -3.80 -4.13 9.40
C PHE A 29 -4.25 -2.69 9.27
N ILE A 30 -3.30 -1.77 9.25
CA ILE A 30 -3.52 -0.36 8.94
C ILE A 30 -3.37 -0.20 7.43
N GLN A 31 -4.46 0.13 6.76
CA GLN A 31 -4.50 0.30 5.31
C GLN A 31 -4.60 1.78 4.95
N VAL A 32 -3.81 2.26 3.98
CA VAL A 32 -3.97 3.61 3.43
C VAL A 32 -5.16 3.64 2.47
N ILE A 33 -5.94 4.72 2.49
CA ILE A 33 -7.04 4.89 1.55
C ILE A 33 -6.51 4.97 0.11
N GLY A 34 -7.10 4.17 -0.78
CA GLY A 34 -6.85 4.26 -2.22
C GLY A 34 -7.77 5.29 -2.87
N MET A 35 -7.19 6.24 -3.62
CA MET A 35 -7.93 7.29 -4.32
C MET A 35 -8.36 6.81 -5.70
N ARG A 36 -9.28 5.82 -5.74
CA ARG A 36 -9.79 5.22 -6.97
C ARG A 36 -11.29 4.95 -6.88
N GLY A 37 -11.94 4.72 -8.03
CA GLY A 37 -13.37 4.46 -8.08
C GLY A 37 -14.20 5.57 -7.43
N LYS A 38 -15.10 5.21 -6.54
CA LYS A 38 -15.96 6.18 -5.83
C LYS A 38 -15.16 7.10 -4.91
N SER A 39 -14.05 6.64 -4.31
CA SER A 39 -13.23 7.47 -3.43
C SER A 39 -12.48 8.58 -4.16
N SER A 40 -12.23 8.45 -5.48
CA SER A 40 -11.59 9.50 -6.28
C SER A 40 -12.55 10.59 -6.75
N LYS A 41 -13.84 10.28 -6.86
CA LYS A 41 -14.80 11.12 -7.59
C LYS A 41 -15.42 12.26 -6.77
N ASN A 42 -15.69 12.09 -5.46
CA ASN A 42 -16.43 13.09 -4.68
C ASN A 42 -16.26 13.01 -3.16
N SER A 43 -15.29 12.30 -2.64
CA SER A 43 -15.34 11.95 -1.21
C SER A 43 -14.86 13.07 -0.27
N GLY A 44 -14.16 14.08 -0.79
CA GLY A 44 -13.44 15.01 0.08
C GLY A 44 -12.48 14.30 1.05
N ASN A 45 -12.21 13.01 0.83
CA ASN A 45 -11.20 12.25 1.55
C ASN A 45 -9.88 12.37 0.80
N HIS A 46 -8.82 12.57 1.54
CA HIS A 46 -7.46 12.62 1.00
C HIS A 46 -6.59 11.59 1.71
N GLN A 47 -5.52 11.21 1.06
CA GLN A 47 -4.49 10.42 1.72
C GLN A 47 -3.85 11.26 2.83
N VAL A 48 -3.48 10.61 3.94
CA VAL A 48 -2.77 11.25 5.05
C VAL A 48 -1.44 11.82 4.53
N SER A 49 -1.11 13.05 4.92
CA SER A 49 0.15 13.69 4.53
C SER A 49 1.37 12.88 4.97
N LYS A 50 2.51 13.01 4.25
CA LYS A 50 3.77 12.34 4.62
C LYS A 50 4.13 12.62 6.09
N LYS A 51 4.05 13.88 6.52
CA LYS A 51 4.35 14.29 7.90
C LYS A 51 3.50 13.54 8.91
N ASN A 52 2.19 13.52 8.73
CA ASN A 52 1.27 12.87 9.66
C ASN A 52 1.41 11.34 9.62
N TRP A 53 1.60 10.75 8.43
CA TRP A 53 1.81 9.32 8.28
C TRP A 53 3.03 8.86 9.06
N LEU A 54 4.19 9.46 8.82
CA LEU A 54 5.45 9.08 9.47
C LEU A 54 5.47 9.35 10.97
N ALA A 55 4.78 10.41 11.42
CA ALA A 55 4.70 10.73 12.85
C ALA A 55 3.76 9.80 13.64
N THR A 56 2.72 9.25 12.99
CA THR A 56 1.64 8.56 13.69
C THR A 56 1.67 7.05 13.48
N ILE A 57 1.75 6.59 12.23
CA ILE A 57 1.52 5.17 11.91
C ILE A 57 2.55 4.22 12.55
N PRO A 58 3.87 4.46 12.42
CA PRO A 58 4.87 3.59 13.04
C PRO A 58 4.74 3.54 14.57
N LYS A 59 4.47 4.70 15.19
CA LYS A 59 4.30 4.80 16.64
C LYS A 59 3.08 4.02 17.14
N VAL A 60 1.93 4.18 16.47
CA VAL A 60 0.71 3.44 16.81
C VAL A 60 0.91 1.94 16.58
N ALA A 61 1.53 1.55 15.47
CA ALA A 61 1.85 0.15 15.19
C ALA A 61 2.73 -0.46 16.27
N GLN A 62 3.77 0.25 16.71
CA GLN A 62 4.65 -0.18 17.79
C GLN A 62 3.91 -0.33 19.13
N ASN A 63 3.08 0.63 19.50
CA ASN A 63 2.29 0.57 20.74
C ASN A 63 1.36 -0.64 20.75
N ILE A 64 0.65 -0.88 19.64
CA ILE A 64 -0.26 -2.03 19.53
C ILE A 64 0.53 -3.35 19.53
N ALA A 65 1.66 -3.42 18.83
CA ALA A 65 2.52 -4.60 18.79
C ALA A 65 3.08 -4.94 20.17
N ALA A 66 3.34 -3.96 21.03
CA ALA A 66 3.78 -4.17 22.41
C ALA A 66 2.80 -5.01 23.26
N HIS A 67 1.55 -5.17 22.81
CA HIS A 67 0.55 -6.03 23.45
C HIS A 67 0.45 -7.45 22.83
N GLY A 68 1.46 -7.89 22.06
CA GLY A 68 1.47 -9.21 21.42
C GLY A 68 0.55 -9.32 20.20
N ILE A 69 0.20 -8.19 19.58
CA ILE A 69 -0.64 -8.12 18.40
C ILE A 69 0.26 -7.90 17.18
N ILE A 70 0.11 -8.71 16.14
CA ILE A 70 0.83 -8.51 14.88
C ILE A 70 0.20 -7.36 14.14
N VAL A 71 0.99 -6.30 13.87
CA VAL A 71 0.53 -5.12 13.15
C VAL A 71 1.25 -5.00 11.82
N SER A 72 0.49 -4.89 10.73
CA SER A 72 1.05 -4.64 9.41
C SER A 72 0.52 -3.33 8.83
N TYR A 73 1.35 -2.59 8.11
CA TYR A 73 0.95 -1.38 7.39
C TYR A 73 1.82 -1.17 6.14
N PRO A 74 1.32 -0.48 5.09
CA PRO A 74 2.13 -0.19 3.91
C PRO A 74 3.16 0.91 4.22
N LYS A 75 4.37 0.76 3.69
CA LYS A 75 5.33 1.86 3.62
C LYS A 75 4.89 2.81 2.51
N VAL A 76 4.12 3.83 2.82
CA VAL A 76 3.54 4.74 1.82
C VAL A 76 4.57 5.65 1.17
N PHE A 77 5.58 6.08 1.93
CA PHE A 77 6.61 7.01 1.48
C PHE A 77 7.99 6.39 1.59
N LEU A 78 8.80 6.59 0.55
CA LEU A 78 10.22 6.21 0.56
C LEU A 78 11.07 7.30 1.21
N ASP A 79 12.19 6.89 1.78
CA ASP A 79 13.25 7.81 2.18
C ASP A 79 14.01 8.31 0.94
N ASP A 80 14.71 9.44 1.08
CA ASP A 80 15.34 10.13 -0.05
C ASP A 80 16.37 9.24 -0.77
N ASN A 81 17.11 8.41 -0.03
CA ASN A 81 18.13 7.49 -0.55
C ASN A 81 17.59 6.10 -0.89
N GLU A 82 16.30 5.86 -0.67
CA GLU A 82 15.71 4.55 -0.90
C GLU A 82 15.37 4.33 -2.36
N ILE A 83 15.65 3.11 -2.85
CA ILE A 83 15.32 2.70 -4.21
C ILE A 83 13.90 2.14 -4.22
N PHE A 84 13.10 2.60 -5.18
CA PHE A 84 11.76 2.07 -5.37
C PHE A 84 11.81 0.60 -5.83
N GLN A 85 11.01 -0.24 -5.17
CA GLN A 85 10.75 -1.62 -5.58
C GLN A 85 9.26 -1.79 -5.86
N CYS A 86 8.94 -2.41 -6.99
CA CYS A 86 7.56 -2.74 -7.34
C CYS A 86 7.22 -4.17 -6.93
N ALA A 87 6.13 -4.34 -6.19
CA ALA A 87 5.65 -5.68 -5.82
C ALA A 87 5.31 -6.55 -7.03
N GLY A 88 4.96 -5.95 -8.16
CA GLY A 88 4.74 -6.69 -9.41
C GLY A 88 5.98 -7.41 -9.93
N ASN A 89 7.20 -6.99 -9.50
CA ASN A 89 8.46 -7.64 -9.86
C ASN A 89 9.00 -8.58 -8.78
N VAL A 90 8.62 -8.38 -7.52
CA VAL A 90 9.25 -9.08 -6.39
C VAL A 90 8.30 -10.00 -5.62
N ALA A 91 7.02 -10.02 -5.98
CA ALA A 91 6.01 -10.83 -5.30
C ALA A 91 5.01 -11.43 -6.30
N ASP A 92 4.57 -12.65 -6.01
CA ASP A 92 3.54 -13.35 -6.79
C ASP A 92 2.14 -12.91 -6.34
N ASN A 93 1.70 -11.74 -6.83
CA ASN A 93 0.38 -11.19 -6.57
C ASN A 93 -0.48 -11.23 -7.83
N TYR A 94 -1.67 -11.82 -7.73
CA TYR A 94 -2.61 -11.90 -8.84
C TYR A 94 -3.99 -11.44 -8.39
N PHE A 95 -4.51 -10.41 -9.07
CA PHE A 95 -5.85 -9.87 -8.88
C PHE A 95 -6.71 -10.28 -10.06
N ILE A 96 -7.59 -11.25 -9.87
CA ILE A 96 -8.42 -11.84 -10.90
C ILE A 96 -9.80 -11.19 -10.89
N PHE A 97 -10.25 -10.68 -12.03
CA PHE A 97 -11.54 -10.01 -12.18
C PHE A 97 -12.54 -10.85 -12.98
N PRO A 98 -13.85 -10.64 -12.75
CA PRO A 98 -14.90 -11.43 -13.45
C PRO A 98 -14.86 -11.36 -14.98
N ASN A 99 -14.26 -10.31 -15.54
CA ASN A 99 -14.08 -10.16 -17.00
C ASN A 99 -12.89 -10.96 -17.55
N GLY A 100 -12.24 -11.79 -16.73
CA GLY A 100 -11.08 -12.61 -17.12
C GLY A 100 -9.75 -11.88 -17.11
N ARG A 101 -9.72 -10.56 -16.81
CA ARG A 101 -8.46 -9.82 -16.67
C ARG A 101 -7.74 -10.19 -15.39
N VAL A 102 -6.43 -10.30 -15.46
CA VAL A 102 -5.57 -10.59 -14.31
C VAL A 102 -4.48 -9.54 -14.21
N TYR A 103 -4.44 -8.86 -13.07
CA TYR A 103 -3.47 -7.82 -12.75
C TYR A 103 -2.50 -8.28 -11.67
N GLN A 104 -1.30 -7.77 -11.69
CA GLN A 104 -0.33 -7.92 -10.60
C GLN A 104 -0.29 -6.66 -9.71
N CYS A 105 -0.82 -5.54 -10.17
CA CYS A 105 -0.97 -4.32 -9.40
C CYS A 105 -2.44 -4.00 -9.11
N PRO A 106 -2.88 -3.88 -7.84
CA PRO A 106 -4.28 -3.63 -7.52
C PRO A 106 -4.75 -2.23 -7.92
N ILE A 107 -3.82 -1.28 -8.16
CA ILE A 107 -4.17 0.07 -8.61
C ILE A 107 -4.65 0.06 -10.07
N CYS A 108 -4.25 -0.94 -10.86
CA CYS A 108 -4.51 -1.00 -12.30
C CYS A 108 -5.90 -1.54 -12.69
N GLU A 109 -6.74 -1.88 -11.74
CA GLU A 109 -8.03 -2.57 -11.97
C GLU A 109 -8.92 -1.89 -13.03
N ASP A 110 -8.89 -0.57 -13.14
CA ASP A 110 -9.67 0.20 -14.12
C ASP A 110 -8.89 0.47 -15.42
N PHE A 111 -7.66 0.00 -15.53
CA PHE A 111 -6.81 0.19 -16.71
C PHE A 111 -6.85 -1.02 -17.64
N ALA A 112 -6.77 -0.76 -18.94
CA ALA A 112 -6.74 -1.82 -19.94
C ALA A 112 -5.41 -2.58 -20.03
N MET A 113 -4.37 -2.10 -19.36
CA MET A 113 -3.01 -2.67 -19.41
C MET A 113 -2.78 -3.69 -18.30
N HIS A 114 -3.42 -4.85 -18.42
CA HIS A 114 -3.27 -5.97 -17.47
C HIS A 114 -2.20 -6.96 -17.93
N SER A 115 -1.60 -7.69 -16.99
CA SER A 115 -0.53 -8.66 -17.28
C SER A 115 -1.02 -9.90 -17.99
N PHE A 116 -2.18 -10.41 -17.61
CA PHE A 116 -2.71 -11.67 -18.13
C PHE A 116 -4.22 -11.61 -18.34
N GLU A 117 -4.70 -12.57 -19.16
CA GLU A 117 -6.13 -12.87 -19.31
C GLU A 117 -6.40 -14.36 -19.07
N ILE A 118 -7.54 -14.67 -18.47
CA ILE A 118 -8.05 -16.03 -18.44
C ILE A 118 -8.95 -16.24 -19.65
N ARG A 119 -8.51 -17.10 -20.59
CA ARG A 119 -9.28 -17.54 -21.76
C ARG A 119 -9.30 -19.08 -21.81
N GLN A 120 -10.48 -19.67 -21.94
CA GLN A 120 -10.64 -21.13 -22.02
C GLN A 120 -9.89 -21.88 -20.90
N ASN A 121 -10.04 -21.40 -19.66
CA ASN A 121 -9.38 -21.95 -18.45
C ASN A 121 -7.84 -21.92 -18.49
N ARG A 122 -7.25 -21.05 -19.32
CA ARG A 122 -5.79 -20.86 -19.38
C ARG A 122 -5.43 -19.42 -19.05
N LEU A 123 -4.36 -19.25 -18.30
CA LEU A 123 -3.74 -17.94 -18.06
C LEU A 123 -2.85 -17.62 -19.25
N ILE A 124 -3.14 -16.52 -19.95
CA ILE A 124 -2.44 -16.09 -21.17
C ILE A 124 -1.86 -14.70 -20.92
N SER A 125 -0.57 -14.52 -21.18
CA SER A 125 0.05 -13.19 -21.13
C SER A 125 -0.53 -12.27 -22.19
N THR A 126 -0.78 -11.01 -21.81
CA THR A 126 -1.23 -9.99 -22.75
C THR A 126 -0.05 -9.47 -23.57
N PRO A 127 -0.32 -8.94 -24.80
CA PRO A 127 0.74 -8.30 -25.58
C PRO A 127 1.37 -7.11 -24.86
N LYS A 128 2.59 -6.78 -25.22
CA LYS A 128 3.24 -5.53 -24.80
C LYS A 128 2.61 -4.34 -25.53
N ILE A 129 2.44 -3.13 -24.93
CA ILE A 129 2.89 -2.76 -23.60
C ILE A 129 1.80 -3.11 -22.61
N ASN A 130 2.15 -3.78 -21.50
CA ASN A 130 1.23 -4.07 -20.40
C ASN A 130 1.81 -3.59 -19.07
N GLU A 131 1.14 -3.85 -17.95
CA GLU A 131 1.59 -3.34 -16.64
C GLU A 131 2.98 -3.84 -16.22
N GLN A 132 3.42 -5.02 -16.67
CA GLN A 132 4.74 -5.56 -16.33
C GLN A 132 5.88 -4.71 -16.89
N ASP A 133 5.69 -4.12 -18.08
CA ASP A 133 6.67 -3.22 -18.67
C ASP A 133 6.83 -1.94 -17.84
N LEU A 134 5.77 -1.51 -17.14
CA LEU A 134 5.78 -0.32 -16.29
C LEU A 134 6.41 -0.57 -14.92
N PHE A 135 6.39 -1.81 -14.42
CA PHE A 135 6.97 -2.15 -13.11
C PHE A 135 8.49 -1.94 -13.06
N ASN A 136 9.16 -2.03 -14.20
CA ASN A 136 10.61 -1.87 -14.32
C ASN A 136 11.06 -0.41 -14.48
N LEU A 137 10.11 0.53 -14.60
CA LEU A 137 10.44 1.94 -14.79
C LEU A 137 10.88 2.58 -13.47
N THR A 138 12.00 3.27 -13.51
CA THR A 138 12.48 4.11 -12.41
C THR A 138 12.16 5.56 -12.71
N ILE A 139 11.37 6.17 -11.83
CA ILE A 139 10.97 7.58 -11.95
C ILE A 139 11.23 8.32 -10.63
N PRO A 140 11.43 9.64 -10.68
CA PRO A 140 11.70 10.45 -9.48
C PRO A 140 10.60 10.36 -8.41
N GLU A 141 9.35 10.14 -8.80
CA GLU A 141 8.20 10.02 -7.92
C GLU A 141 8.10 8.65 -7.22
N GLY A 142 8.92 7.67 -7.60
CA GLY A 142 8.89 6.29 -7.10
C GLY A 142 7.92 5.42 -7.87
N CYS A 143 6.69 5.24 -7.40
CA CYS A 143 5.71 4.36 -8.01
C CYS A 143 5.11 4.93 -9.29
N VAL A 144 5.42 4.33 -10.45
CA VAL A 144 4.89 4.75 -11.76
C VAL A 144 3.37 4.58 -11.84
N MET A 145 2.82 3.52 -11.26
CA MET A 145 1.38 3.27 -11.27
C MET A 145 0.63 4.30 -10.43
N ASN A 146 1.20 4.71 -9.29
CA ASN A 146 0.62 5.79 -8.50
C ASN A 146 0.62 7.12 -9.28
N LYS A 147 1.71 7.44 -9.97
CA LYS A 147 1.80 8.65 -10.81
C LYS A 147 0.76 8.66 -11.93
N MET A 148 0.56 7.53 -12.59
CA MET A 148 -0.38 7.44 -13.71
C MET A 148 -1.85 7.47 -13.26
N ILE A 149 -2.18 6.79 -12.18
CA ILE A 149 -3.56 6.50 -11.78
C ILE A 149 -4.02 7.40 -10.65
N GLN A 150 -3.13 7.76 -9.74
CA GLN A 150 -3.43 8.59 -8.56
C GLN A 150 -2.51 9.83 -8.45
N PRO A 151 -2.41 10.66 -9.50
CA PRO A 151 -1.47 11.80 -9.51
C PRO A 151 -1.73 12.81 -8.39
N LYS A 152 -2.93 12.84 -7.83
CA LYS A 152 -3.28 13.70 -6.69
C LYS A 152 -2.56 13.33 -5.39
N ASN A 153 -1.96 12.14 -5.31
CA ASN A 153 -1.13 11.73 -4.18
C ASN A 153 0.29 12.31 -4.24
N LEU A 154 0.63 12.99 -5.32
CA LEU A 154 1.95 13.57 -5.53
C LEU A 154 1.96 15.07 -5.22
N SER A 155 3.08 15.56 -4.74
CA SER A 155 3.37 16.97 -4.55
C SER A 155 4.74 17.31 -5.13
N TYR A 156 4.86 18.53 -5.67
CA TYR A 156 6.06 18.97 -6.36
C TYR A 156 6.57 20.31 -5.80
N LYS A 157 7.87 20.42 -5.69
CA LYS A 157 8.56 21.66 -5.37
C LYS A 157 8.43 22.64 -6.54
N LYS A 158 8.72 23.92 -6.31
CA LYS A 158 8.66 24.96 -7.35
C LYS A 158 9.53 24.69 -8.58
N ASN A 159 10.60 23.92 -8.41
CA ASN A 159 11.50 23.53 -9.50
C ASN A 159 11.03 22.27 -10.27
N GLY A 160 9.84 21.74 -9.97
CA GLY A 160 9.29 20.55 -10.64
C GLY A 160 9.77 19.22 -10.09
N THR A 161 10.66 19.18 -9.09
CA THR A 161 11.06 17.93 -8.45
C THR A 161 9.98 17.45 -7.45
N PRO A 162 9.73 16.14 -7.31
CA PRO A 162 8.77 15.65 -6.31
C PRO A 162 9.24 16.00 -4.89
N GLU A 163 8.31 16.35 -4.01
CA GLU A 163 8.59 16.60 -2.59
C GLU A 163 8.92 15.32 -1.83
N TYR A 164 8.44 14.20 -2.33
CA TYR A 164 8.67 12.87 -1.76
C TYR A 164 8.46 11.80 -2.83
N LYS A 165 8.97 10.61 -2.55
CA LYS A 165 8.76 9.42 -3.37
C LYS A 165 7.66 8.55 -2.77
N ILE A 166 6.80 7.99 -3.60
CA ILE A 166 5.75 7.06 -3.18
C ILE A 166 6.31 5.63 -3.24
N ALA A 167 6.16 4.89 -2.15
CA ALA A 167 6.48 3.47 -2.07
C ALA A 167 5.41 2.60 -2.75
N CYS A 168 5.72 1.33 -3.00
CA CYS A 168 4.72 0.37 -3.44
C CYS A 168 3.75 0.04 -2.30
N CYS A 169 2.45 0.26 -2.53
CA CYS A 169 1.40 0.02 -1.52
C CYS A 169 1.22 -1.47 -1.15
N MET A 170 1.76 -2.39 -1.92
CA MET A 170 1.74 -3.82 -1.65
C MET A 170 2.88 -4.28 -0.74
N LEU A 171 3.98 -3.52 -0.68
CA LEU A 171 5.07 -3.78 0.25
C LEU A 171 4.68 -3.23 1.63
N LYS A 172 4.70 -4.11 2.62
CA LYS A 172 4.24 -3.82 3.97
C LYS A 172 5.36 -3.95 4.97
N GLU A 173 5.29 -3.15 6.00
CA GLU A 173 6.04 -3.35 7.23
C GLU A 173 5.20 -4.15 8.21
N GLU A 174 5.83 -5.05 8.95
CA GLU A 174 5.18 -5.82 9.99
C GLU A 174 5.91 -5.60 11.31
N MET A 175 5.15 -5.32 12.36
CA MET A 175 5.63 -5.20 13.72
C MET A 175 5.00 -6.29 14.58
N SER A 176 5.84 -7.02 15.30
CA SER A 176 5.44 -7.99 16.31
C SER A 176 6.46 -7.98 17.44
N ILE A 177 6.05 -8.40 18.64
CA ILE A 177 7.04 -8.78 19.65
C ILE A 177 7.54 -10.15 19.23
N GLU A 178 8.82 -10.29 18.94
CA GLU A 178 9.44 -11.61 18.84
C GLU A 178 9.25 -12.32 20.20
N PRO A 179 8.72 -13.56 20.22
CA PRO A 179 8.73 -14.33 21.44
C PRO A 179 10.19 -14.45 21.91
N PRO A 180 10.48 -14.32 23.22
CA PRO A 180 11.82 -14.52 23.70
C PRO A 180 12.32 -15.85 23.18
N HIS A 181 13.49 -15.85 22.51
CA HIS A 181 14.13 -17.08 22.04
C HIS A 181 14.24 -18.02 23.22
N THR A 182 13.39 -19.04 23.27
CA THR A 182 13.60 -20.18 24.16
C THR A 182 14.84 -20.89 23.61
N THR A 183 15.99 -20.57 24.15
CA THR A 183 17.17 -21.43 24.06
C THR A 183 16.76 -22.75 24.63
N ILE A 184 16.53 -23.72 23.76
CA ILE A 184 16.41 -25.13 24.13
C ILE A 184 17.84 -25.55 24.47
N GLU A 185 18.13 -25.65 25.76
CA GLU A 185 19.32 -26.34 26.29
C GLU A 185 19.19 -27.87 26.06
#